data_a420eaf4e354f6abb7457b9bb1dacd87
#
_entry.id   a420eaf4e354f6abb7457b9bb1dacd87
#
_cell.length_a   1.000
_cell.length_b   1.000
_cell.length_c   1.000
_cell.angle_alpha   90.00
_cell.angle_beta   90.00
_cell.angle_gamma   90.00
#
_symmetry.space_group_name_H-M   'P 1'
#
loop_
_entity.id
_entity.type
_entity.pdbx_description
1 polymer ?
#
loop_
_entity_poly.entity_id
_entity_poly.type
_entity_poly.pdbx_seq_one_letter_code
_entity_poly.pdbx_strand_id
1 'polypeptide(L)'
;MDKFTRAYIQCALWASTDESTPEGWEPMDQNYSIDDITPASLAIMQRDCDDFQLANHALLHKAYARGYNQESAGYDFWLTRNGHGAGYWDRGLGKLGDDLSAAAKQKGSCNLCVNDNNRIVVF
;
A
#
# COMPACT_ATOMS: atom_id res chain seq x y z
N MET A 1 3.68 -14.65 1.88
CA MET A 1 3.16 -13.30 1.52
C MET A 1 2.95 -13.25 0.02
N ASP A 2 1.78 -12.84 -0.41
CA ASP A 2 1.48 -12.79 -1.84
C ASP A 2 2.09 -11.55 -2.52
N LYS A 3 2.02 -11.53 -3.85
CA LYS A 3 2.62 -10.45 -4.65
C LYS A 3 1.95 -9.10 -4.41
N PHE A 4 0.63 -9.11 -4.20
CA PHE A 4 -0.15 -7.90 -3.90
C PHE A 4 0.34 -7.26 -2.61
N THR A 5 0.41 -8.05 -1.53
CA THR A 5 0.80 -7.56 -0.20
C THR A 5 2.25 -7.10 -0.19
N ARG A 6 3.15 -7.83 -0.85
CA ARG A 6 4.56 -7.44 -0.94
C ARG A 6 4.72 -6.09 -1.65
N ALA A 7 4.02 -5.90 -2.76
CA ALA A 7 4.06 -4.64 -3.50
C ALA A 7 3.45 -3.49 -2.71
N TYR A 8 2.38 -3.75 -1.97
CA TYR A 8 1.76 -2.77 -1.06
C TYR A 8 2.77 -2.28 -0.02
N ILE A 9 3.49 -3.20 0.61
CA ILE A 9 4.49 -2.85 1.63
C ILE A 9 5.67 -2.10 1.01
N GLN A 10 6.15 -2.53 -0.15
CA GLN A 10 7.23 -1.85 -0.87
C GLN A 10 6.84 -0.42 -1.23
N CYS A 11 5.61 -0.22 -1.68
CA CYS A 11 5.10 1.12 -1.98
C CYS A 11 5.02 1.97 -0.72
N ALA A 12 4.54 1.41 0.38
CA ALA A 12 4.45 2.11 1.66
C ALA A 12 5.81 2.63 2.12
N LEU A 13 6.84 1.81 2.02
CA LEU A 13 8.21 2.19 2.39
C LEU A 13 8.77 3.26 1.45
N TRP A 14 8.52 3.13 0.16
CA TRP A 14 9.00 4.09 -0.83
C TRP A 14 8.29 5.45 -0.69
N ALA A 15 6.99 5.44 -0.47
CA ALA A 15 6.17 6.65 -0.45
C ALA A 15 6.18 7.37 0.91
N SER A 16 6.64 6.71 1.97
CA SER A 16 6.69 7.29 3.31
C SER A 16 8.04 7.93 3.58
N THR A 17 8.06 8.98 4.40
CA THR A 17 9.30 9.65 4.80
C THR A 17 9.65 9.32 6.24
N ASP A 18 10.95 9.19 6.50
CA ASP A 18 11.49 8.99 7.84
C ASP A 18 11.64 10.35 8.52
N GLU A 19 10.71 10.67 9.41
CA GLU A 19 10.72 11.94 10.14
C GLU A 19 11.54 11.84 11.44
N SER A 20 12.12 10.69 11.73
CA SER A 20 12.97 10.52 12.92
C SER A 20 14.38 11.09 12.73
N THR A 21 14.79 11.39 11.49
CA THR A 21 16.08 12.01 11.19
C THR A 21 16.01 13.53 11.34
N PRO A 22 17.16 14.21 11.56
CA PRO A 22 17.17 15.67 11.64
C PRO A 22 16.64 16.37 10.38
N GLU A 23 16.83 15.79 9.21
CA GLU A 23 16.34 16.29 7.93
C GLU A 23 14.83 16.09 7.79
N GLY A 24 14.30 15.00 8.35
CA GLY A 24 12.86 14.74 8.43
C GLY A 24 12.16 14.40 7.14
N TRP A 25 12.88 14.05 6.07
CA TRP A 25 12.29 13.89 4.74
C TRP A 25 12.92 12.81 3.86
N GLU A 26 13.77 11.96 4.42
CA GLU A 26 14.35 10.85 3.68
C GLU A 26 13.29 9.76 3.43
N PRO A 27 13.23 9.19 2.22
CA PRO A 27 12.35 8.03 1.99
C PRO A 27 12.72 6.88 2.94
N MET A 28 11.71 6.23 3.51
CA MET A 28 11.95 5.14 4.46
C MET A 28 12.73 4.00 3.84
N ASP A 29 12.53 3.71 2.55
CA ASP A 29 13.19 2.58 1.90
C ASP A 29 14.70 2.75 1.73
N GLN A 30 15.23 3.94 1.99
CA GLN A 30 16.69 4.14 1.98
C GLN A 30 17.37 3.47 3.17
N ASN A 31 16.72 3.41 4.33
CA ASN A 31 17.33 2.93 5.57
C ASN A 31 16.58 1.75 6.20
N TYR A 32 15.39 1.43 5.72
CA TYR A 32 14.53 0.41 6.30
C TYR A 32 14.00 -0.53 5.21
N SER A 33 13.67 -1.76 5.64
CA SER A 33 13.07 -2.78 4.78
C SER A 33 11.86 -3.38 5.49
N ILE A 34 11.21 -4.33 4.84
CA ILE A 34 10.08 -5.08 5.42
C ILE A 34 10.47 -5.72 6.76
N ASP A 35 11.74 -6.12 6.93
CA ASP A 35 12.22 -6.77 8.16
C ASP A 35 12.24 -5.82 9.35
N ASP A 36 12.19 -4.53 9.11
CA ASP A 36 12.16 -3.51 10.16
C ASP A 36 10.74 -3.18 10.64
N ILE A 37 9.71 -3.70 9.97
CA ILE A 37 8.32 -3.51 10.39
C ILE A 37 8.04 -4.43 11.57
N THR A 38 7.41 -3.90 12.63
CA THR A 38 7.07 -4.73 13.77
C THR A 38 6.11 -5.85 13.37
N PRO A 39 6.16 -7.02 14.04
CA PRO A 39 5.23 -8.12 13.70
C PRO A 39 3.76 -7.72 13.80
N ALA A 40 3.38 -6.91 14.77
CA ALA A 40 2.00 -6.43 14.93
C ALA A 40 1.58 -5.55 13.75
N SER A 41 2.45 -4.63 13.34
CA SER A 41 2.17 -3.74 12.20
C SER A 41 2.14 -4.50 10.88
N LEU A 42 3.04 -5.46 10.70
CA LEU A 42 3.06 -6.31 9.51
C LEU A 42 1.75 -7.11 9.39
N ALA A 43 1.26 -7.64 10.52
CA ALA A 43 -0.01 -8.38 10.54
C ALA A 43 -1.19 -7.49 10.15
N ILE A 44 -1.20 -6.22 10.57
CA ILE A 44 -2.23 -5.25 10.17
C ILE A 44 -2.18 -5.02 8.66
N MET A 45 -1.00 -4.79 8.11
CA MET A 45 -0.83 -4.56 6.67
C MET A 45 -1.27 -5.77 5.84
N GLN A 46 -0.90 -6.97 6.28
CA GLN A 46 -1.32 -8.22 5.62
C GLN A 46 -2.83 -8.39 5.66
N ARG A 47 -3.45 -8.14 6.81
CA ARG A 47 -4.90 -8.25 6.97
C ARG A 47 -5.64 -7.25 6.07
N ASP A 48 -5.17 -6.00 6.01
CA ASP A 48 -5.78 -4.98 5.16
C ASP A 48 -5.73 -5.39 3.69
N CYS A 49 -4.60 -5.95 3.25
CA CYS A 49 -4.46 -6.44 1.88
C CYS A 49 -5.36 -7.64 1.61
N ASP A 50 -5.42 -8.59 2.54
CA ASP A 50 -6.26 -9.79 2.38
C ASP A 50 -7.74 -9.41 2.33
N ASP A 51 -8.19 -8.54 3.22
CA ASP A 51 -9.57 -8.08 3.28
C ASP A 51 -9.96 -7.33 2.00
N PHE A 52 -9.08 -6.45 1.51
CA PHE A 52 -9.33 -5.70 0.29
C PHE A 52 -9.43 -6.62 -0.93
N GLN A 53 -8.51 -7.57 -1.06
CA GLN A 53 -8.52 -8.53 -2.17
C GLN A 53 -9.76 -9.41 -2.15
N LEU A 54 -10.17 -9.85 -0.97
CA LEU A 54 -11.36 -10.68 -0.83
C LEU A 54 -12.63 -9.90 -1.18
N ALA A 55 -12.78 -8.70 -0.64
CA ALA A 55 -13.96 -7.87 -0.87
C ALA A 55 -14.07 -7.40 -2.34
N ASN A 56 -12.95 -7.25 -3.03
CA ASN A 56 -12.90 -6.69 -4.39
C ASN A 56 -12.39 -7.70 -5.41
N HIS A 57 -12.54 -8.98 -5.13
CA HIS A 57 -12.02 -10.08 -5.94
C HIS A 57 -12.49 -9.99 -7.40
N ALA A 58 -13.78 -9.73 -7.63
CA ALA A 58 -14.33 -9.65 -8.98
C ALA A 58 -13.75 -8.47 -9.78
N LEU A 59 -13.62 -7.31 -9.15
CA LEU A 59 -13.02 -6.13 -9.79
C LEU A 59 -11.55 -6.37 -10.14
N LEU A 60 -10.80 -6.95 -9.21
CA LEU A 60 -9.38 -7.24 -9.43
C LEU A 60 -9.20 -8.27 -10.55
N HIS A 61 -10.02 -9.33 -10.58
CA HIS A 61 -9.94 -10.33 -11.65
C HIS A 61 -10.19 -9.74 -13.03
N LYS A 62 -11.16 -8.84 -13.15
CA LYS A 62 -11.41 -8.13 -14.40
C LYS A 62 -10.22 -7.28 -14.83
N ALA A 63 -9.58 -6.62 -13.88
CA ALA A 63 -8.38 -5.82 -14.16
C ALA A 63 -7.23 -6.71 -14.61
N TYR A 64 -7.01 -7.84 -13.93
CA TYR A 64 -5.95 -8.78 -14.30
C TYR A 64 -6.17 -9.35 -15.71
N ALA A 65 -7.41 -9.58 -16.10
CA ALA A 65 -7.74 -10.05 -17.44
C ALA A 65 -7.38 -9.02 -18.52
N ARG A 66 -7.22 -7.74 -18.17
CA ARG A 66 -6.77 -6.69 -19.08
C ARG A 66 -5.26 -6.48 -19.08
N GLY A 67 -4.51 -7.33 -18.35
CA GLY A 67 -3.05 -7.21 -18.25
C GLY A 67 -2.53 -6.41 -17.07
N TYR A 68 -3.42 -5.86 -16.23
CA TYR A 68 -3.04 -5.23 -14.96
C TYR A 68 -2.64 -6.35 -13.98
N ASN A 69 -1.51 -6.23 -13.29
CA ASN A 69 -0.99 -7.34 -12.50
C ASN A 69 -1.16 -7.13 -10.98
N GLN A 70 -0.89 -8.19 -10.21
CA GLN A 70 -1.05 -8.18 -8.77
C GLN A 70 -0.12 -7.19 -8.07
N GLU A 71 1.11 -7.06 -8.56
CA GLU A 71 2.08 -6.12 -8.01
C GLU A 71 1.58 -4.68 -8.17
N SER A 72 1.12 -4.34 -9.36
CA SER A 72 0.55 -3.02 -9.62
C SER A 72 -0.68 -2.76 -8.76
N ALA A 73 -1.52 -3.77 -8.57
CA ALA A 73 -2.73 -3.65 -7.75
C ALA A 73 -2.41 -3.38 -6.28
N GLY A 74 -1.42 -4.08 -5.73
CA GLY A 74 -1.00 -3.85 -4.34
C GLY A 74 -0.34 -2.49 -4.15
N TYR A 75 0.53 -2.10 -5.07
CA TYR A 75 1.17 -0.79 -5.08
C TYR A 75 0.12 0.32 -5.10
N ASP A 76 -0.85 0.21 -6.01
CA ASP A 76 -1.89 1.22 -6.17
C ASP A 76 -2.88 1.24 -4.99
N PHE A 77 -3.04 0.15 -4.26
CA PHE A 77 -3.86 0.14 -3.05
C PHE A 77 -3.30 1.11 -2.01
N TRP A 78 -1.99 1.08 -1.75
CA TRP A 78 -1.36 2.04 -0.84
C TRP A 78 -1.53 3.46 -1.33
N LEU A 79 -1.21 3.73 -2.60
CA LEU A 79 -1.31 5.07 -3.18
C LEU A 79 -2.73 5.62 -3.11
N THR A 80 -3.71 4.79 -3.47
CA THR A 80 -5.11 5.23 -3.55
C THR A 80 -5.70 5.49 -2.16
N ARG A 81 -5.48 4.58 -1.20
CA ARG A 81 -6.06 4.76 0.13
C ARG A 81 -5.50 5.98 0.85
N ASN A 82 -4.29 6.39 0.52
CA ASN A 82 -3.60 7.50 1.16
C ASN A 82 -3.68 8.82 0.39
N GLY A 83 -4.41 8.84 -0.73
CA GLY A 83 -4.64 10.07 -1.47
C GLY A 83 -3.41 10.62 -2.18
N HIS A 84 -2.50 9.74 -2.60
CA HIS A 84 -1.35 10.15 -3.43
C HIS A 84 -1.81 10.53 -4.84
N GLY A 85 -0.96 11.22 -5.60
CA GLY A 85 -1.29 11.74 -6.92
C GLY A 85 -1.46 10.69 -8.03
N ALA A 86 -1.28 9.40 -7.74
CA ALA A 86 -1.49 8.29 -8.65
C ALA A 86 -2.25 7.17 -7.93
N GLY A 87 -2.84 6.27 -8.67
CA GLY A 87 -3.60 5.16 -8.10
C GLY A 87 -4.39 4.41 -9.17
N TYR A 88 -5.39 3.65 -8.75
CA TYR A 88 -6.19 2.82 -9.65
C TYR A 88 -6.84 3.60 -10.81
N TRP A 89 -7.28 4.83 -10.55
CA TRP A 89 -7.95 5.67 -11.56
C TRP A 89 -7.02 6.10 -12.71
N ASP A 90 -5.72 5.96 -12.53
CA ASP A 90 -4.68 6.52 -13.41
C ASP A 90 -4.03 5.42 -14.28
N ARG A 91 -4.65 4.26 -14.40
CA ARG A 91 -4.06 3.08 -15.06
C ARG A 91 -4.78 2.68 -16.33
N GLY A 92 -5.65 3.52 -16.87
CA GLY A 92 -6.37 3.21 -18.10
C GLY A 92 -7.43 2.13 -17.95
N LEU A 93 -7.93 1.91 -16.75
CA LEU A 93 -8.94 0.89 -16.45
C LEU A 93 -10.38 1.41 -16.56
N GLY A 94 -10.57 2.71 -16.77
CA GLY A 94 -11.90 3.32 -16.90
C GLY A 94 -12.72 3.16 -15.61
N LYS A 95 -13.99 2.77 -15.75
CA LYS A 95 -14.90 2.59 -14.61
C LYS A 95 -14.35 1.58 -13.59
N LEU A 96 -13.67 0.55 -14.04
CA LEU A 96 -13.07 -0.47 -13.18
C LEU A 96 -12.06 0.17 -12.22
N GLY A 97 -11.22 1.07 -12.73
CA GLY A 97 -10.27 1.83 -11.91
C GLY A 97 -10.98 2.76 -10.93
N ASP A 98 -12.07 3.40 -11.35
CA ASP A 98 -12.86 4.27 -10.49
C ASP A 98 -13.52 3.48 -9.35
N ASP A 99 -14.04 2.29 -9.64
CA ASP A 99 -14.66 1.42 -8.62
C ASP A 99 -13.62 0.92 -7.62
N LEU A 100 -12.43 0.52 -8.09
CA LEU A 100 -11.33 0.12 -7.22
C LEU A 100 -10.85 1.29 -6.36
N SER A 101 -10.80 2.50 -6.92
CA SER A 101 -10.42 3.70 -6.19
C SER A 101 -11.40 4.00 -5.05
N ALA A 102 -12.70 3.90 -5.32
CA ALA A 102 -13.72 4.10 -4.30
C ALA A 102 -13.59 3.07 -3.16
N ALA A 103 -13.37 1.80 -3.51
CA ALA A 103 -13.19 0.73 -2.53
C ALA A 103 -11.94 0.95 -1.66
N ALA A 104 -10.83 1.36 -2.27
CA ALA A 104 -9.59 1.63 -1.53
C ALA A 104 -9.74 2.81 -0.57
N LYS A 105 -10.41 3.87 -0.99
CA LYS A 105 -10.65 5.05 -0.16
C LYS A 105 -11.54 4.74 1.05
N GLN A 106 -12.45 3.77 0.94
CA GLN A 106 -13.28 3.33 2.06
C GLN A 106 -12.46 2.70 3.18
N LYS A 107 -11.29 2.16 2.88
CA LYS A 107 -10.39 1.61 3.91
C LYS A 107 -9.78 2.69 4.80
N GLY A 108 -9.84 3.94 4.37
CA GLY A 108 -9.22 5.06 5.05
C GLY A 108 -7.71 5.09 4.86
N SER A 109 -7.09 6.19 5.27
CA SER A 109 -5.64 6.35 5.20
C SER A 109 -4.94 5.57 6.30
N CYS A 110 -3.70 5.22 6.06
CA CYS A 110 -2.81 4.72 7.11
C CYS A 110 -1.39 5.22 6.86
N ASN A 111 -0.62 5.33 7.91
CA ASN A 111 0.71 5.93 7.87
C ASN A 111 1.73 5.01 8.49
N LEU A 112 3.00 5.21 8.13
CA LEU A 112 4.13 4.55 8.75
C LEU A 112 4.94 5.57 9.54
N CYS A 113 5.47 5.16 10.68
CA CYS A 113 6.47 5.94 11.40
C CYS A 113 7.53 5.02 12.01
N VAL A 114 8.67 5.61 12.35
CA VAL A 114 9.77 4.90 13.03
C VAL A 114 9.60 5.13 14.52
N ASN A 115 9.54 4.04 15.30
CA ASN A 115 9.42 4.12 16.74
C ASN A 115 10.79 4.31 17.45
N ASP A 116 10.78 4.42 18.77
CA ASP A 116 12.00 4.65 19.55
C ASP A 116 13.02 3.52 19.46
N ASN A 117 12.60 2.34 19.00
CA ASN A 117 13.47 1.17 18.82
C ASN A 117 13.98 1.03 17.38
N ASN A 118 13.83 2.06 16.56
CA ASN A 118 14.20 2.06 15.14
C ASN A 118 13.45 0.99 14.34
N ARG A 119 12.18 0.74 14.70
CA ARG A 119 11.30 -0.17 13.99
C ARG A 119 10.16 0.62 13.38
N ILE A 120 9.60 0.10 12.30
CA ILE A 120 8.49 0.73 11.60
C ILE A 120 7.17 0.23 12.19
N VAL A 121 6.29 1.16 12.51
CA VAL A 121 4.93 0.88 12.97
C VAL A 121 3.91 1.55 12.06
N VAL A 122 2.73 0.91 11.91
CA VAL A 122 1.60 1.46 11.15
C VAL A 122 0.61 2.11 12.12
N PHE A 123 0.03 3.21 11.66
CA PHE A 123 -1.00 3.89 12.47
C PHE A 123 -2.02 4.61 11.63
#